data_eebe4066ad01ca7f525357108aa57668
#
_entry.id   eebe4066ad01ca7f525357108aa57668
#
_cell.length_a   1.000
_cell.length_b   1.000
_cell.length_c   1.000
_cell.angle_alpha   90.00
_cell.angle_beta   90.00
_cell.angle_gamma   90.00
#
_symmetry.space_group_name_H-M   'P 1'
#
loop_
_entity.id
_entity.type
_entity.pdbx_description
1 polymer ?
#
loop_
_entity_poly.entity_id
_entity_poly.type
_entity_poly.pdbx_seq_one_letter_code
_entity_poly.pdbx_strand_id
1 'polypeptide(L)'
;MSDGSAGTPPPNASPRAVGLVIVVAALGYFVDIFDLLLFALIRKSSLAEVLAPRLAGLPAAEADAMLAANGIWLDNILQMTGLLVGGLVWGIVADRRGRLSVLFGSILVYSLANLLNAAVTDVDPSGPLGFLHAVGLGSAIHQYGVLRFIAGFGLAGELGAGITLVTELVSPKRRGLATTFVASVGILGAVVGFFVTELVSWRGAFVVGGVLGLALLALRVGVVESGLFLASERGAVRGRGAFWRLLWPPERLKRYLSTVLIAVPIWFVVGTLVKYCDTIIPSLGLESEKPSPGRAIMWCYIGLAAGDLASGLLSQWLGSRRRAIAFFHLLTAVAIALYFTVGARSLGAFYAVATFAGFATGYWAVFATIAAEQFGTNLRATAATTAPNIVRWSAAWTGGLWLFLSGPLEPWIAAAVVAAIVMPIAMLAVFGLRESYGTSLDFHEL
;
A
#
# COMPACT_ATOMS: atom_id res chain seq x y z
N MET A 1 -20.44 -39.74 11.63
CA MET A 1 -21.22 -39.15 10.54
C MET A 1 -21.63 -37.76 10.99
N SER A 2 -20.80 -36.74 10.72
CA SER A 2 -21.08 -35.36 11.00
C SER A 2 -20.90 -34.60 9.69
N ASP A 3 -22.02 -34.07 9.27
CA ASP A 3 -22.30 -33.43 8.00
C ASP A 3 -21.39 -32.21 7.77
N GLY A 4 -20.52 -32.33 6.76
CA GLY A 4 -19.61 -31.28 6.33
C GLY A 4 -20.37 -30.21 5.55
N SER A 5 -20.97 -29.26 6.23
CA SER A 5 -21.48 -28.05 5.59
C SER A 5 -20.32 -27.09 5.27
N ALA A 6 -19.52 -27.42 4.27
CA ALA A 6 -18.73 -26.44 3.56
C ALA A 6 -19.65 -25.32 3.07
N GLY A 7 -19.43 -24.08 3.50
CA GLY A 7 -20.26 -22.93 3.24
C GLY A 7 -20.65 -22.80 1.75
N THR A 8 -21.82 -23.28 1.43
CA THR A 8 -22.49 -22.98 0.17
C THR A 8 -22.82 -21.49 0.15
N PRO A 9 -22.59 -20.80 -0.97
CA PRO A 9 -23.03 -19.39 -1.12
C PRO A 9 -24.53 -19.32 -0.85
N PRO A 10 -25.03 -18.20 -0.31
CA PRO A 10 -26.45 -18.05 -0.04
C PRO A 10 -27.25 -18.39 -1.31
N PRO A 11 -28.33 -19.18 -1.21
CA PRO A 11 -29.00 -19.84 -2.34
C PRO A 11 -29.63 -18.89 -3.38
N ASN A 12 -29.52 -17.58 -3.24
CA ASN A 12 -30.22 -16.58 -4.07
C ASN A 12 -29.35 -15.46 -4.68
N ALA A 13 -28.02 -15.50 -4.63
CA ALA A 13 -27.22 -14.48 -5.32
C ALA A 13 -27.15 -14.80 -6.82
N SER A 14 -27.76 -13.96 -7.66
CA SER A 14 -27.66 -14.13 -9.11
C SER A 14 -26.20 -13.98 -9.57
N PRO A 15 -25.77 -14.69 -10.66
CA PRO A 15 -24.41 -14.54 -11.21
C PRO A 15 -24.05 -13.09 -11.55
N ARG A 16 -25.04 -12.28 -11.95
CA ARG A 16 -24.88 -10.84 -12.24
C ARG A 16 -24.54 -10.06 -10.96
N ALA A 17 -25.16 -10.41 -9.85
CA ALA A 17 -24.94 -9.80 -8.57
C ALA A 17 -23.53 -10.06 -8.03
N VAL A 18 -23.04 -11.29 -8.12
CA VAL A 18 -21.67 -11.66 -7.74
C VAL A 18 -20.65 -10.94 -8.64
N GLY A 19 -20.92 -10.85 -9.96
CA GLY A 19 -20.09 -10.11 -10.90
C GLY A 19 -19.98 -8.62 -10.53
N LEU A 20 -21.08 -7.98 -10.18
CA LEU A 20 -21.11 -6.58 -9.76
C LEU A 20 -20.26 -6.35 -8.49
N VAL A 21 -20.35 -7.23 -7.49
CA VAL A 21 -19.53 -7.13 -6.27
C VAL A 21 -18.03 -7.25 -6.58
N ILE A 22 -17.64 -8.15 -7.49
CA ILE A 22 -16.25 -8.30 -7.91
C ILE A 22 -15.75 -7.01 -8.60
N VAL A 23 -16.55 -6.43 -9.49
CA VAL A 23 -16.22 -5.17 -10.17
C VAL A 23 -16.07 -4.02 -9.17
N VAL A 24 -17.02 -3.88 -8.24
CA VAL A 24 -16.96 -2.83 -7.20
C VAL A 24 -15.76 -3.01 -6.27
N ALA A 25 -15.40 -4.25 -5.92
CA ALA A 25 -14.20 -4.53 -5.16
C ALA A 25 -12.92 -4.20 -5.96
N ALA A 26 -12.90 -4.49 -7.24
CA ALA A 26 -11.79 -4.17 -8.15
C ALA A 26 -11.61 -2.65 -8.31
N LEU A 27 -12.71 -1.92 -8.50
CA LEU A 27 -12.69 -0.45 -8.54
C LEU A 27 -12.28 0.15 -7.20
N GLY A 28 -12.69 -0.45 -6.08
CA GLY A 28 -12.23 -0.03 -4.76
C GLY A 28 -10.71 -0.13 -4.63
N TYR A 29 -10.14 -1.27 -4.97
CA TYR A 29 -8.70 -1.45 -4.92
C TYR A 29 -7.96 -0.56 -5.93
N PHE A 30 -8.56 -0.28 -7.09
CA PHE A 30 -8.05 0.68 -8.06
C PHE A 30 -7.93 2.10 -7.47
N VAL A 31 -8.99 2.60 -6.83
CA VAL A 31 -8.99 3.91 -6.20
C VAL A 31 -8.03 3.95 -5.01
N ASP A 32 -7.94 2.87 -4.23
CA ASP A 32 -6.99 2.73 -3.11
C ASP A 32 -5.53 2.87 -3.57
N ILE A 33 -5.15 2.17 -4.64
CA ILE A 33 -3.78 2.25 -5.20
C ILE A 33 -3.52 3.62 -5.85
N PHE A 34 -4.52 4.18 -6.56
CA PHE A 34 -4.43 5.52 -7.12
C PHE A 34 -4.12 6.55 -6.02
N ASP A 35 -4.91 6.58 -4.95
CA ASP A 35 -4.77 7.56 -3.87
C ASP A 35 -3.52 7.33 -3.00
N LEU A 36 -3.15 6.07 -2.78
CA LEU A 36 -1.95 5.70 -2.05
C LEU A 36 -0.68 6.27 -2.69
N LEU A 37 -0.65 6.29 -4.02
CA LEU A 37 0.53 6.73 -4.79
C LEU A 37 0.41 8.17 -5.29
N LEU A 38 -0.77 8.77 -5.23
CA LEU A 38 -1.05 10.09 -5.79
C LEU A 38 -0.03 11.13 -5.33
N PHE A 39 0.25 11.22 -4.02
CA PHE A 39 1.24 12.16 -3.53
C PHE A 39 2.64 11.89 -4.09
N ALA A 40 3.06 10.64 -4.17
CA ALA A 40 4.38 10.30 -4.72
C ALA A 40 4.53 10.72 -6.20
N LEU A 41 3.43 10.65 -6.97
CA LEU A 41 3.38 11.08 -8.37
C LEU A 41 3.52 12.61 -8.52
N ILE A 42 2.90 13.39 -7.62
CA ILE A 42 2.86 14.87 -7.66
C ILE A 42 3.84 15.52 -6.68
N ARG A 43 4.65 14.76 -5.95
CA ARG A 43 5.52 15.22 -4.86
C ARG A 43 6.34 16.45 -5.24
N LYS A 44 7.03 16.38 -6.37
CA LYS A 44 7.89 17.49 -6.80
C LYS A 44 7.11 18.75 -7.11
N SER A 45 6.05 18.66 -7.89
CA SER A 45 5.25 19.82 -8.30
C SER A 45 4.54 20.45 -7.11
N SER A 46 3.95 19.65 -6.23
CA SER A 46 3.24 20.15 -5.04
C SER A 46 4.19 20.77 -4.01
N LEU A 47 5.31 20.11 -3.71
CA LEU A 47 6.28 20.64 -2.74
C LEU A 47 7.04 21.85 -3.27
N ALA A 48 7.35 21.90 -4.57
CA ALA A 48 7.99 23.07 -5.16
C ALA A 48 7.11 24.34 -5.03
N GLU A 49 5.78 24.21 -5.16
CA GLU A 49 4.85 25.31 -4.95
C GLU A 49 4.68 25.64 -3.46
N VAL A 50 4.40 24.65 -2.63
CA VAL A 50 4.14 24.84 -1.17
C VAL A 50 5.37 25.36 -0.43
N LEU A 51 6.57 24.97 -0.84
CA LEU A 51 7.83 25.42 -0.23
C LEU A 51 8.52 26.53 -1.00
N ALA A 52 7.90 27.11 -2.02
CA ALA A 52 8.51 28.12 -2.88
C ALA A 52 9.24 29.25 -2.10
N PRO A 53 8.66 29.83 -1.02
CA PRO A 53 9.35 30.87 -0.24
C PRO A 53 10.63 30.35 0.47
N ARG A 54 10.67 29.07 0.84
CA ARG A 54 11.81 28.45 1.52
C ARG A 54 12.89 27.95 0.56
N LEU A 55 12.51 27.67 -0.69
CA LEU A 55 13.41 27.22 -1.75
C LEU A 55 14.11 28.40 -2.45
N ALA A 56 13.56 29.61 -2.33
CA ALA A 56 14.10 30.80 -2.96
C ALA A 56 15.53 31.09 -2.49
N GLY A 57 16.47 31.15 -3.45
CA GLY A 57 17.88 31.43 -3.18
C GLY A 57 18.73 30.25 -2.72
N LEU A 58 18.16 29.05 -2.55
CA LEU A 58 18.93 27.85 -2.22
C LEU A 58 19.67 27.30 -3.46
N PRO A 59 20.89 26.75 -3.27
CA PRO A 59 21.54 25.93 -4.28
C PRO A 59 20.64 24.74 -4.67
N ALA A 60 20.71 24.30 -5.94
CA ALA A 60 19.86 23.23 -6.46
C ALA A 60 19.94 21.93 -5.64
N ALA A 61 21.13 21.57 -5.15
CA ALA A 61 21.32 20.38 -4.32
C ALA A 61 20.59 20.47 -2.96
N GLU A 62 20.63 21.65 -2.33
CA GLU A 62 19.95 21.90 -1.05
C GLU A 62 18.42 21.92 -1.24
N ALA A 63 17.95 22.52 -2.34
CA ALA A 63 16.54 22.54 -2.70
C ALA A 63 16.02 21.10 -2.94
N ASP A 64 16.74 20.29 -3.70
CA ASP A 64 16.38 18.87 -3.93
C ASP A 64 16.38 18.06 -2.61
N ALA A 65 17.35 18.28 -1.73
CA ALA A 65 17.40 17.63 -0.42
C ALA A 65 16.20 18.04 0.46
N MET A 66 15.82 19.32 0.45
CA MET A 66 14.65 19.81 1.18
C MET A 66 13.36 19.20 0.64
N LEU A 67 13.20 19.10 -0.69
CA LEU A 67 12.04 18.46 -1.33
C LEU A 67 11.98 16.97 -0.99
N ALA A 68 13.11 16.26 -0.98
CA ALA A 68 13.17 14.86 -0.60
C ALA A 68 12.79 14.64 0.87
N ALA A 69 13.36 15.45 1.78
CA ALA A 69 13.10 15.36 3.21
C ALA A 69 11.61 15.60 3.54
N ASN A 70 11.01 16.67 2.99
CA ASN A 70 9.59 16.94 3.17
C ASN A 70 8.70 15.87 2.50
N GLY A 71 9.12 15.32 1.37
CA GLY A 71 8.44 14.20 0.73
C GLY A 71 8.39 12.97 1.62
N ILE A 72 9.50 12.58 2.24
CA ILE A 72 9.57 11.46 3.18
C ILE A 72 8.70 11.73 4.41
N TRP A 73 8.76 12.94 4.95
CA TRP A 73 7.95 13.33 6.10
C TRP A 73 6.45 13.21 5.81
N LEU A 74 5.98 13.74 4.68
CA LEU A 74 4.56 13.73 4.31
C LEU A 74 4.03 12.35 3.92
N ASP A 75 4.77 11.63 3.08
CA ASP A 75 4.32 10.37 2.49
C ASP A 75 4.74 9.17 3.36
N ASN A 76 6.05 8.97 3.52
CA ASN A 76 6.53 7.77 4.18
C ASN A 76 6.26 7.79 5.69
N ILE A 77 6.36 8.95 6.37
CA ILE A 77 6.16 9.02 7.81
C ILE A 77 4.68 9.29 8.13
N LEU A 78 4.12 10.42 7.72
CA LEU A 78 2.77 10.81 8.15
C LEU A 78 1.68 9.96 7.50
N GLN A 79 1.68 9.80 6.17
CA GLN A 79 0.64 9.00 5.50
C GLN A 79 0.70 7.53 5.90
N MET A 80 1.89 6.91 5.95
CA MET A 80 2.01 5.50 6.34
C MET A 80 1.73 5.28 7.83
N THR A 81 2.01 6.26 8.70
CA THR A 81 1.60 6.20 10.11
C THR A 81 0.09 6.34 10.24
N GLY A 82 -0.53 7.23 9.44
CA GLY A 82 -1.99 7.30 9.33
C GLY A 82 -2.60 5.95 8.93
N LEU A 83 -2.01 5.27 7.94
CA LEU A 83 -2.39 3.93 7.49
C LEU A 83 -2.28 2.89 8.62
N LEU A 84 -1.19 2.91 9.39
CA LEU A 84 -0.99 2.00 10.52
C LEU A 84 -2.06 2.21 11.60
N VAL A 85 -2.23 3.47 12.03
CA VAL A 85 -3.21 3.83 13.08
C VAL A 85 -4.64 3.56 12.60
N GLY A 86 -4.94 3.95 11.35
CA GLY A 86 -6.22 3.68 10.70
C GLY A 86 -6.54 2.18 10.66
N GLY A 87 -5.57 1.32 10.31
CA GLY A 87 -5.74 -0.13 10.28
C GLY A 87 -6.17 -0.71 11.63
N LEU A 88 -5.61 -0.21 12.73
CA LEU A 88 -5.99 -0.61 14.08
C LEU A 88 -7.40 -0.10 14.45
N VAL A 89 -7.68 1.17 14.18
CA VAL A 89 -8.97 1.80 14.53
C VAL A 89 -10.11 1.21 13.70
N TRP A 90 -9.96 1.11 12.38
CA TRP A 90 -10.96 0.55 11.50
C TRP A 90 -11.20 -0.93 11.77
N GLY A 91 -10.16 -1.69 12.17
CA GLY A 91 -10.32 -3.06 12.65
C GLY A 91 -11.27 -3.14 13.84
N ILE A 92 -11.09 -2.29 14.85
CA ILE A 92 -11.98 -2.22 16.02
C ILE A 92 -13.41 -1.79 15.65
N VAL A 93 -13.54 -0.83 14.72
CA VAL A 93 -14.85 -0.36 14.24
C VAL A 93 -15.55 -1.47 13.44
N ALA A 94 -14.83 -2.23 12.62
CA ALA A 94 -15.38 -3.38 11.90
C ALA A 94 -15.99 -4.43 12.83
N ASP A 95 -15.28 -4.73 13.92
CA ASP A 95 -15.75 -5.71 14.92
C ASP A 95 -17.00 -5.23 15.70
N ARG A 96 -17.14 -3.91 15.89
CA ARG A 96 -18.23 -3.32 16.68
C ARG A 96 -19.45 -2.93 15.86
N ARG A 97 -19.24 -2.33 14.67
CA ARG A 97 -20.30 -1.71 13.85
C ARG A 97 -20.51 -2.40 12.50
N GLY A 98 -19.74 -3.47 12.23
CA GLY A 98 -19.80 -4.20 10.96
C GLY A 98 -18.87 -3.61 9.89
N ARG A 99 -18.54 -4.44 8.89
CA ARG A 99 -17.57 -4.12 7.83
C ARG A 99 -18.05 -2.99 6.92
N LEU A 100 -19.36 -2.88 6.69
CA LEU A 100 -19.93 -1.83 5.84
C LEU A 100 -19.69 -0.43 6.40
N SER A 101 -19.85 -0.26 7.72
CA SER A 101 -19.59 1.03 8.40
C SER A 101 -18.15 1.47 8.22
N VAL A 102 -17.20 0.51 8.20
CA VAL A 102 -15.78 0.79 7.94
C VAL A 102 -15.56 1.22 6.51
N LEU A 103 -16.11 0.48 5.54
CA LEU A 103 -15.98 0.81 4.12
C LEU A 103 -16.48 2.22 3.81
N PHE A 104 -17.67 2.58 4.31
CA PHE A 104 -18.22 3.92 4.08
C PHE A 104 -17.44 5.02 4.80
N GLY A 105 -17.09 4.80 6.07
CA GLY A 105 -16.34 5.78 6.85
C GLY A 105 -14.94 6.01 6.31
N SER A 106 -14.23 4.96 5.96
CA SER A 106 -12.86 5.04 5.44
C SER A 106 -12.80 5.78 4.10
N ILE A 107 -13.69 5.45 3.15
CA ILE A 107 -13.76 6.12 1.85
C ILE A 107 -14.07 7.60 2.02
N LEU A 108 -15.07 7.93 2.84
CA LEU A 108 -15.43 9.33 3.10
C LEU A 108 -14.24 10.11 3.66
N VAL A 109 -13.53 9.56 4.65
CA VAL A 109 -12.39 10.23 5.29
C VAL A 109 -11.28 10.52 4.30
N TYR A 110 -10.81 9.54 3.52
CA TYR A 110 -9.71 9.80 2.59
C TYR A 110 -10.12 10.68 1.41
N SER A 111 -11.36 10.55 0.93
CA SER A 111 -11.88 11.38 -0.17
C SER A 111 -11.95 12.86 0.23
N LEU A 112 -12.47 13.15 1.42
CA LEU A 112 -12.49 14.52 1.95
C LEU A 112 -11.08 15.04 2.22
N ALA A 113 -10.19 14.21 2.76
CA ALA A 113 -8.79 14.60 2.97
C ALA A 113 -8.11 14.94 1.64
N ASN A 114 -8.35 14.21 0.56
CA ASN A 114 -7.82 14.52 -0.77
C ASN A 114 -8.37 15.84 -1.31
N LEU A 115 -9.69 16.08 -1.22
CA LEU A 115 -10.28 17.36 -1.64
C LEU A 115 -9.68 18.53 -0.86
N LEU A 116 -9.48 18.37 0.45
CA LEU A 116 -8.85 19.40 1.29
C LEU A 116 -7.37 19.58 0.96
N ASN A 117 -6.64 18.52 0.57
CA ASN A 117 -5.25 18.65 0.11
C ASN A 117 -5.12 19.52 -1.15
N ALA A 118 -6.13 19.54 -2.01
CA ALA A 118 -6.15 20.45 -3.16
C ALA A 118 -6.23 21.93 -2.77
N ALA A 119 -6.68 22.22 -1.55
CA ALA A 119 -6.93 23.58 -1.05
C ALA A 119 -5.86 24.10 -0.07
N VAL A 120 -4.79 23.35 0.21
CA VAL A 120 -3.73 23.79 1.15
C VAL A 120 -3.07 25.08 0.67
N THR A 121 -2.93 26.03 1.59
CA THR A 121 -2.32 27.33 1.34
C THR A 121 -1.83 27.95 2.65
N ASP A 122 -0.85 28.85 2.57
CA ASP A 122 -0.48 29.65 3.73
C ASP A 122 -1.64 30.60 4.09
N VAL A 123 -1.94 30.66 5.38
CA VAL A 123 -3.08 31.43 5.90
C VAL A 123 -2.59 32.81 6.35
N ASP A 124 -3.31 33.88 5.96
CA ASP A 124 -3.09 35.18 6.52
C ASP A 124 -3.51 35.22 8.00
N PRO A 125 -2.61 35.55 8.94
CA PRO A 125 -2.94 35.61 10.38
C PRO A 125 -4.07 36.59 10.69
N SER A 126 -4.24 37.63 9.87
CA SER A 126 -5.28 38.65 10.03
C SER A 126 -6.61 38.27 9.37
N GLY A 127 -6.64 37.22 8.57
CA GLY A 127 -7.81 36.77 7.81
C GLY A 127 -8.80 35.92 8.63
N PRO A 128 -9.93 35.53 8.01
CA PRO A 128 -10.97 34.73 8.69
C PRO A 128 -10.51 33.37 9.23
N LEU A 129 -9.46 32.82 8.64
CA LEU A 129 -8.85 31.52 9.03
C LEU A 129 -7.62 31.72 9.92
N GLY A 130 -7.33 32.95 10.39
CA GLY A 130 -6.17 33.23 11.23
C GLY A 130 -6.07 32.39 12.50
N PHE A 131 -7.18 31.90 13.03
CA PHE A 131 -7.21 30.96 14.15
C PHE A 131 -6.42 29.67 13.91
N LEU A 132 -6.20 29.29 12.65
CA LEU A 132 -5.41 28.10 12.29
C LEU A 132 -3.94 28.22 12.73
N HIS A 133 -3.42 29.44 12.90
CA HIS A 133 -2.07 29.65 13.47
C HIS A 133 -1.98 29.20 14.92
N ALA A 134 -3.06 29.39 15.71
CA ALA A 134 -3.09 29.00 17.13
C ALA A 134 -3.01 27.47 17.30
N VAL A 135 -3.45 26.70 16.29
CA VAL A 135 -3.38 25.23 16.28
C VAL A 135 -2.26 24.67 15.42
N GLY A 136 -1.32 25.53 14.96
CA GLY A 136 -0.16 25.12 14.17
C GLY A 136 -0.45 24.81 12.70
N LEU A 137 -1.64 25.14 12.19
CA LEU A 137 -2.08 24.90 10.82
C LEU A 137 -2.04 26.17 9.94
N GLY A 138 -1.33 27.20 10.37
CA GLY A 138 -1.18 28.44 9.60
C GLY A 138 -0.39 28.28 8.31
N SER A 139 0.54 27.33 8.23
CA SER A 139 1.34 27.10 7.03
C SER A 139 0.81 25.93 6.17
N ALA A 140 0.88 26.09 4.84
CA ALA A 140 0.46 25.09 3.87
C ALA A 140 1.11 23.71 4.10
N ILE A 141 2.40 23.68 4.47
CA ILE A 141 3.11 22.41 4.69
C ILE A 141 2.59 21.64 5.92
N HIS A 142 2.17 22.32 6.99
CA HIS A 142 1.59 21.67 8.16
C HIS A 142 0.17 21.18 7.89
N GLN A 143 -0.65 21.98 7.18
CA GLN A 143 -1.97 21.53 6.70
C GLN A 143 -1.82 20.26 5.86
N TYR A 144 -0.88 20.29 4.92
CA TYR A 144 -0.57 19.16 4.05
C TYR A 144 -0.22 17.92 4.88
N GLY A 145 0.66 18.06 5.90
CA GLY A 145 1.05 16.96 6.79
C GLY A 145 -0.12 16.31 7.52
N VAL A 146 -0.98 17.12 8.14
CA VAL A 146 -2.18 16.62 8.83
C VAL A 146 -3.13 15.91 7.86
N LEU A 147 -3.36 16.50 6.70
CA LEU A 147 -4.24 15.91 5.68
C LEU A 147 -3.66 14.63 5.07
N ARG A 148 -2.34 14.50 4.94
CA ARG A 148 -1.69 13.24 4.53
C ARG A 148 -1.87 12.14 5.56
N PHE A 149 -1.74 12.46 6.85
CA PHE A 149 -2.04 11.51 7.93
C PHE A 149 -3.50 11.06 7.88
N ILE A 150 -4.45 12.02 7.74
CA ILE A 150 -5.89 11.70 7.67
C ILE A 150 -6.23 10.88 6.42
N ALA A 151 -5.64 11.19 5.26
CA ALA A 151 -5.80 10.40 4.05
C ALA A 151 -5.31 8.95 4.25
N GLY A 152 -4.12 8.77 4.82
CA GLY A 152 -3.59 7.46 5.19
C GLY A 152 -4.50 6.71 6.16
N PHE A 153 -4.99 7.40 7.20
CA PHE A 153 -5.94 6.83 8.16
C PHE A 153 -7.22 6.32 7.47
N GLY A 154 -7.76 7.10 6.52
CA GLY A 154 -8.91 6.67 5.73
C GLY A 154 -8.60 5.44 4.88
N LEU A 155 -7.53 5.46 4.08
CA LEU A 155 -7.14 4.36 3.17
C LEU A 155 -6.98 3.00 3.86
N ALA A 156 -6.65 2.97 5.16
CA ALA A 156 -6.40 1.73 5.88
C ALA A 156 -7.59 0.80 6.01
N GLY A 157 -8.83 1.31 5.92
CA GLY A 157 -10.04 0.52 6.06
C GLY A 157 -10.46 -0.27 4.83
N GLU A 158 -9.94 0.10 3.66
CA GLU A 158 -10.41 -0.41 2.37
C GLU A 158 -9.89 -1.83 2.04
N LEU A 159 -8.58 -2.03 2.15
CA LEU A 159 -7.90 -3.23 1.61
C LEU A 159 -8.43 -4.54 2.19
N GLY A 160 -8.61 -4.61 3.51
CA GLY A 160 -9.04 -5.83 4.19
C GLY A 160 -10.50 -6.22 3.86
N ALA A 161 -11.35 -5.22 3.69
CA ALA A 161 -12.77 -5.44 3.49
C ALA A 161 -13.11 -5.90 2.06
N GLY A 162 -12.45 -5.34 1.03
CA GLY A 162 -12.69 -5.70 -0.38
C GLY A 162 -12.29 -7.14 -0.69
N ILE A 163 -11.08 -7.57 -0.30
CA ILE A 163 -10.59 -8.94 -0.53
C ILE A 163 -11.44 -9.96 0.24
N THR A 164 -11.77 -9.67 1.48
CA THR A 164 -12.58 -10.58 2.30
C THR A 164 -13.97 -10.78 1.67
N LEU A 165 -14.59 -9.71 1.21
CA LEU A 165 -15.90 -9.77 0.57
C LEU A 165 -15.90 -10.67 -0.67
N VAL A 166 -14.91 -10.51 -1.55
CA VAL A 166 -14.76 -11.36 -2.75
C VAL A 166 -14.55 -12.82 -2.39
N THR A 167 -13.73 -13.10 -1.36
CA THR A 167 -13.45 -14.49 -0.94
C THR A 167 -14.65 -15.16 -0.28
N GLU A 168 -15.54 -14.42 0.34
CA GLU A 168 -16.77 -14.93 0.96
C GLU A 168 -17.90 -15.19 -0.05
N LEU A 169 -17.98 -14.38 -1.12
CA LEU A 169 -19.07 -14.46 -2.11
C LEU A 169 -18.77 -15.38 -3.29
N VAL A 170 -17.49 -15.62 -3.59
CA VAL A 170 -17.08 -16.40 -4.75
C VAL A 170 -16.80 -17.86 -4.36
N SER A 171 -17.31 -18.80 -5.15
CA SER A 171 -17.08 -20.23 -4.93
C SER A 171 -15.59 -20.57 -4.90
N PRO A 172 -15.15 -21.56 -4.10
CA PRO A 172 -13.74 -21.92 -3.96
C PRO A 172 -12.98 -22.14 -5.26
N LYS A 173 -13.65 -22.68 -6.28
CA LYS A 173 -13.07 -22.94 -7.61
C LYS A 173 -12.78 -21.64 -8.41
N ARG A 174 -13.52 -20.56 -8.18
CA ARG A 174 -13.38 -19.28 -8.91
C ARG A 174 -12.71 -18.17 -8.11
N ARG A 175 -12.41 -18.39 -6.81
CA ARG A 175 -11.79 -17.39 -5.93
C ARG A 175 -10.47 -16.87 -6.48
N GLY A 176 -9.61 -17.78 -6.96
CA GLY A 176 -8.31 -17.40 -7.53
C GLY A 176 -8.45 -16.44 -8.71
N LEU A 177 -9.36 -16.73 -9.64
CA LEU A 177 -9.62 -15.84 -10.79
C LEU A 177 -10.19 -14.49 -10.36
N ALA A 178 -11.12 -14.48 -9.40
CA ALA A 178 -11.72 -13.24 -8.91
C ALA A 178 -10.70 -12.35 -8.16
N THR A 179 -9.88 -12.93 -7.29
CA THR A 179 -8.84 -12.20 -6.57
C THR A 179 -7.75 -11.68 -7.52
N THR A 180 -7.34 -12.47 -8.52
CA THR A 180 -6.42 -12.03 -9.57
C THR A 180 -6.99 -10.86 -10.37
N PHE A 181 -8.27 -10.91 -10.76
CA PHE A 181 -8.92 -9.81 -11.46
C PHE A 181 -8.94 -8.53 -10.62
N VAL A 182 -9.31 -8.63 -9.34
CA VAL A 182 -9.31 -7.50 -8.40
C VAL A 182 -7.90 -6.91 -8.26
N ALA A 183 -6.87 -7.76 -8.10
CA ALA A 183 -5.50 -7.31 -7.99
C ALA A 183 -5.01 -6.63 -9.27
N SER A 184 -5.25 -7.22 -10.44
CA SER A 184 -4.81 -6.67 -11.73
C SER A 184 -5.46 -5.31 -12.02
N VAL A 185 -6.77 -5.17 -11.79
CA VAL A 185 -7.46 -3.88 -11.95
C VAL A 185 -6.96 -2.87 -10.92
N GLY A 186 -6.74 -3.29 -9.67
CA GLY A 186 -6.21 -2.41 -8.62
C GLY A 186 -4.86 -1.79 -8.98
N ILE A 187 -3.94 -2.60 -9.50
CA ILE A 187 -2.60 -2.15 -9.90
C ILE A 187 -2.66 -1.09 -11.01
N LEU A 188 -3.65 -1.13 -11.91
CA LEU A 188 -3.86 -0.10 -12.93
C LEU A 188 -4.11 1.29 -12.32
N GLY A 189 -4.54 1.38 -11.06
CA GLY A 189 -4.68 2.65 -10.36
C GLY A 189 -3.40 3.49 -10.33
N ALA A 190 -2.22 2.86 -10.19
CA ALA A 190 -0.93 3.54 -10.25
C ALA A 190 -0.62 4.08 -11.65
N VAL A 191 -0.91 3.28 -12.68
CA VAL A 191 -0.68 3.64 -14.09
C VAL A 191 -1.60 4.79 -14.50
N VAL A 192 -2.89 4.70 -14.20
CA VAL A 192 -3.85 5.77 -14.48
C VAL A 192 -3.53 7.02 -13.67
N GLY A 193 -3.10 6.86 -12.41
CA GLY A 193 -2.63 7.95 -11.57
C GLY A 193 -1.51 8.75 -12.23
N PHE A 194 -0.51 8.07 -12.80
CA PHE A 194 0.55 8.73 -13.56
C PHE A 194 -0.03 9.56 -14.72
N PHE A 195 -0.87 8.99 -15.58
CA PHE A 195 -1.44 9.75 -16.70
C PHE A 195 -2.32 10.91 -16.26
N VAL A 196 -3.08 10.76 -15.17
CA VAL A 196 -3.86 11.88 -14.61
C VAL A 196 -2.93 13.02 -14.19
N THR A 197 -1.80 12.73 -13.54
CA THR A 197 -0.85 13.77 -13.10
C THR A 197 -0.09 14.45 -14.23
N GLU A 198 -0.04 13.85 -15.42
CA GLU A 198 0.49 14.48 -16.65
C GLU A 198 -0.55 15.42 -17.30
N LEU A 199 -1.86 15.21 -17.05
CA LEU A 199 -2.94 15.95 -17.68
C LEU A 199 -3.46 17.12 -16.84
N VAL A 200 -3.36 17.04 -15.53
CA VAL A 200 -3.89 18.06 -14.61
C VAL A 200 -2.83 18.54 -13.62
N SER A 201 -3.04 19.72 -13.03
CA SER A 201 -2.18 20.20 -11.94
C SER A 201 -2.22 19.26 -10.73
N TRP A 202 -1.25 19.36 -9.83
CA TRP A 202 -1.21 18.58 -8.61
C TRP A 202 -2.46 18.75 -7.74
N ARG A 203 -3.04 19.96 -7.71
CA ARG A 203 -4.32 20.25 -7.04
C ARG A 203 -5.47 19.53 -7.75
N GLY A 204 -5.50 19.58 -9.08
CA GLY A 204 -6.47 18.86 -9.90
C GLY A 204 -6.39 17.35 -9.69
N ALA A 205 -5.19 16.79 -9.55
CA ALA A 205 -5.00 15.36 -9.28
C ALA A 205 -5.60 14.93 -7.93
N PHE A 206 -5.48 15.75 -6.89
CA PHE A 206 -6.16 15.53 -5.60
C PHE A 206 -7.69 15.63 -5.71
N VAL A 207 -8.20 16.59 -6.50
CA VAL A 207 -9.64 16.68 -6.76
C VAL A 207 -10.14 15.42 -7.47
N VAL A 208 -9.41 14.94 -8.48
CA VAL A 208 -9.76 13.68 -9.17
C VAL A 208 -9.78 12.51 -8.19
N GLY A 209 -8.77 12.33 -7.34
CA GLY A 209 -8.74 11.26 -6.33
C GLY A 209 -9.92 11.35 -5.36
N GLY A 210 -10.19 12.53 -4.81
CA GLY A 210 -11.32 12.74 -3.91
C GLY A 210 -12.68 12.45 -4.57
N VAL A 211 -12.87 12.89 -5.82
CA VAL A 211 -14.10 12.64 -6.60
C VAL A 211 -14.25 11.15 -6.94
N LEU A 212 -13.16 10.47 -7.34
CA LEU A 212 -13.18 9.02 -7.58
C LEU A 212 -13.58 8.24 -6.32
N GLY A 213 -13.06 8.63 -5.16
CA GLY A 213 -13.44 8.02 -3.88
C GLY A 213 -14.91 8.25 -3.55
N LEU A 214 -15.44 9.48 -3.71
CA LEU A 214 -16.86 9.75 -3.49
C LEU A 214 -17.76 9.03 -4.49
N ALA A 215 -17.36 8.92 -5.76
CA ALA A 215 -18.08 8.14 -6.77
C ALA A 215 -18.11 6.64 -6.40
N LEU A 216 -16.98 6.10 -5.93
CA LEU A 216 -16.91 4.73 -5.40
C LEU A 216 -17.86 4.54 -4.20
N LEU A 217 -17.90 5.51 -3.29
CA LEU A 217 -18.79 5.49 -2.13
C LEU A 217 -20.26 5.44 -2.58
N ALA A 218 -20.67 6.30 -3.53
CA ALA A 218 -22.02 6.32 -4.08
C ALA A 218 -22.37 4.99 -4.78
N LEU A 219 -21.43 4.43 -5.56
CA LEU A 219 -21.60 3.13 -6.20
C LEU A 219 -21.83 2.01 -5.16
N ARG A 220 -21.11 2.02 -4.05
CA ARG A 220 -21.25 1.03 -2.97
C ARG A 220 -22.58 1.14 -2.23
N VAL A 221 -23.04 2.36 -1.97
CA VAL A 221 -24.38 2.57 -1.39
C VAL A 221 -25.44 1.90 -2.26
N GLY A 222 -25.43 2.13 -3.56
CA GLY A 222 -26.38 1.50 -4.49
C GLY A 222 -26.31 -0.04 -4.53
N VAL A 223 -25.11 -0.63 -4.36
CA VAL A 223 -24.95 -2.10 -4.29
C VAL A 223 -25.46 -2.66 -2.96
N VAL A 224 -25.25 -1.95 -1.85
CA VAL A 224 -25.75 -2.35 -0.52
C VAL A 224 -27.26 -2.35 -0.48
N GLU A 225 -27.90 -1.32 -1.01
CA GLU A 225 -29.38 -1.22 -1.11
C GLU A 225 -29.98 -2.37 -1.91
N SER A 226 -29.22 -2.98 -2.83
CA SER A 226 -29.67 -4.18 -3.57
C SER A 226 -29.76 -5.47 -2.71
N GLY A 227 -29.43 -5.41 -1.41
CA GLY A 227 -29.55 -6.53 -0.47
C GLY A 227 -28.44 -7.58 -0.54
N LEU A 228 -27.50 -7.47 -1.49
CA LEU A 228 -26.43 -8.45 -1.70
C LEU A 228 -25.41 -8.50 -0.56
N PHE A 229 -25.12 -7.35 0.04
CA PHE A 229 -24.22 -7.23 1.17
C PHE A 229 -24.81 -7.75 2.49
N LEU A 230 -26.11 -7.54 2.70
CA LEU A 230 -26.81 -7.98 3.92
C LEU A 230 -26.86 -9.50 4.07
N ALA A 231 -26.82 -10.24 2.96
CA ALA A 231 -26.74 -11.69 2.98
C ALA A 231 -25.35 -12.21 3.46
N SER A 232 -24.27 -11.48 3.18
CA SER A 232 -22.89 -11.80 3.59
C SER A 232 -22.67 -11.56 5.10
N GLU A 233 -23.27 -10.53 5.69
CA GLU A 233 -23.09 -10.22 7.13
C GLU A 233 -23.80 -11.25 8.06
N ARG A 234 -24.84 -11.91 7.61
CA ARG A 234 -25.58 -12.91 8.42
C ARG A 234 -24.77 -14.20 8.67
N GLY A 235 -23.78 -14.50 7.81
CA GLY A 235 -22.87 -15.64 7.96
C GLY A 235 -21.56 -15.34 8.67
N ALA A 236 -21.24 -14.08 8.93
CA ALA A 236 -19.99 -13.71 9.57
C ALA A 236 -20.07 -14.08 11.07
N VAL A 237 -19.45 -15.18 11.43
CA VAL A 237 -19.10 -15.45 12.82
C VAL A 237 -18.32 -14.24 13.29
N ARG A 238 -18.85 -13.54 14.31
CA ARG A 238 -18.21 -12.36 14.94
C ARG A 238 -16.82 -12.77 15.42
N GLY A 239 -15.82 -12.63 14.55
CA GLY A 239 -14.43 -12.94 14.83
C GLY A 239 -13.86 -11.93 15.81
N ARG A 240 -13.84 -12.29 17.05
CA ARG A 240 -13.27 -11.49 18.14
C ARG A 240 -11.78 -11.68 18.24
N GLY A 241 -11.03 -11.41 17.15
CA GLY A 241 -9.57 -11.41 17.17
C GLY A 241 -9.02 -10.14 17.81
N ALA A 242 -8.67 -10.19 19.09
CA ALA A 242 -7.90 -9.09 19.67
C ALA A 242 -6.49 -9.11 19.07
N PHE A 243 -6.04 -7.99 18.46
CA PHE A 243 -4.68 -7.83 17.89
C PHE A 243 -3.59 -8.30 18.87
N TRP A 244 -3.74 -8.02 20.16
CA TRP A 244 -2.82 -8.44 21.21
C TRP A 244 -2.58 -9.95 21.28
N ARG A 245 -3.52 -10.77 20.83
CA ARG A 245 -3.36 -12.23 20.76
C ARG A 245 -2.36 -12.65 19.66
N LEU A 246 -2.07 -11.83 18.68
CA LEU A 246 -1.00 -12.07 17.71
C LEU A 246 0.39 -11.91 18.33
N LEU A 247 0.49 -11.13 19.41
CA LEU A 247 1.75 -10.83 20.09
C LEU A 247 2.12 -11.83 21.18
N TRP A 248 1.23 -12.76 21.55
CA TRP A 248 1.44 -13.76 22.57
C TRP A 248 0.78 -15.09 22.19
N PRO A 249 1.47 -16.25 22.35
CA PRO A 249 2.80 -16.51 22.91
C PRO A 249 3.95 -16.10 21.95
N PRO A 250 5.25 -16.19 22.38
CA PRO A 250 6.41 -15.78 21.58
C PRO A 250 6.51 -16.45 20.20
N GLU A 251 6.12 -17.71 20.08
CA GLU A 251 6.11 -18.44 18.80
C GLU A 251 5.13 -17.82 17.81
N ARG A 252 4.00 -17.32 18.29
CA ARG A 252 2.99 -16.65 17.46
C ARG A 252 3.50 -15.27 17.03
N LEU A 253 4.11 -14.52 17.95
CA LEU A 253 4.78 -13.25 17.65
C LEU A 253 5.88 -13.45 16.60
N LYS A 254 6.77 -14.44 16.77
CA LYS A 254 7.83 -14.78 15.80
C LYS A 254 7.24 -15.03 14.42
N ARG A 255 6.17 -15.83 14.33
CA ARG A 255 5.47 -16.12 13.08
C ARG A 255 4.83 -14.89 12.47
N TYR A 256 4.22 -14.03 13.29
CA TYR A 256 3.64 -12.76 12.84
C TYR A 256 4.69 -11.78 12.32
N LEU A 257 5.78 -11.60 13.08
CA LEU A 257 6.90 -10.78 12.65
C LEU A 257 7.54 -11.32 11.37
N SER A 258 7.74 -12.62 11.25
CA SER A 258 8.23 -13.26 10.03
C SER A 258 7.31 -12.99 8.85
N THR A 259 5.98 -13.07 9.04
CA THR A 259 4.99 -12.73 8.01
C THR A 259 5.10 -11.27 7.56
N VAL A 260 5.32 -10.34 8.48
CA VAL A 260 5.53 -8.92 8.13
C VAL A 260 6.86 -8.72 7.41
N LEU A 261 7.94 -9.26 7.97
CA LEU A 261 9.32 -8.99 7.50
C LEU A 261 9.59 -9.50 6.08
N ILE A 262 8.95 -10.60 5.65
CA ILE A 262 9.12 -11.09 4.27
C ILE A 262 8.63 -10.10 3.21
N ALA A 263 7.76 -9.16 3.53
CA ALA A 263 7.20 -8.23 2.57
C ALA A 263 7.79 -6.79 2.69
N VAL A 264 8.66 -6.54 3.67
CA VAL A 264 9.37 -5.26 3.83
C VAL A 264 10.15 -4.86 2.58
N PRO A 265 10.85 -5.78 1.85
CA PRO A 265 11.55 -5.40 0.62
C PRO A 265 10.67 -4.74 -0.43
N ILE A 266 9.38 -5.10 -0.54
CA ILE A 266 8.44 -4.49 -1.48
C ILE A 266 8.36 -2.98 -1.22
N TRP A 267 8.16 -2.59 0.05
CA TRP A 267 7.99 -1.19 0.41
C TRP A 267 9.31 -0.42 0.55
N PHE A 268 10.43 -1.11 0.73
CA PHE A 268 11.75 -0.49 0.54
C PHE A 268 11.99 -0.15 -0.94
N VAL A 269 11.75 -1.07 -1.85
CA VAL A 269 11.94 -0.84 -3.30
C VAL A 269 10.99 0.24 -3.79
N VAL A 270 9.69 0.09 -3.57
CA VAL A 270 8.68 1.07 -4.02
C VAL A 270 8.79 2.37 -3.24
N GLY A 271 8.82 2.30 -1.91
CA GLY A 271 8.73 3.45 -1.02
C GLY A 271 10.01 4.28 -0.88
N THR A 272 11.16 3.70 -1.22
CA THR A 272 12.45 4.41 -1.15
C THR A 272 13.13 4.46 -2.52
N LEU A 273 13.52 3.34 -3.11
CA LEU A 273 14.32 3.34 -4.34
C LEU A 273 13.58 3.96 -5.53
N VAL A 274 12.32 3.60 -5.74
CA VAL A 274 11.53 4.07 -6.89
C VAL A 274 10.99 5.47 -6.67
N LYS A 275 10.42 5.76 -5.50
CA LYS A 275 9.86 7.09 -5.19
C LYS A 275 10.90 8.21 -5.14
N TYR A 276 12.14 7.90 -4.73
CA TYR A 276 13.23 8.88 -4.59
C TYR A 276 14.37 8.63 -5.57
N CYS A 277 14.08 8.00 -6.71
CA CYS A 277 15.05 7.74 -7.78
C CYS A 277 15.68 9.02 -8.33
N ASP A 278 14.96 10.12 -8.31
CA ASP A 278 15.39 11.45 -8.72
C ASP A 278 16.46 12.09 -7.81
N THR A 279 16.68 11.52 -6.63
CA THR A 279 17.75 11.87 -5.70
C THR A 279 18.85 10.81 -5.68
N ILE A 280 18.48 9.52 -5.72
CA ILE A 280 19.42 8.41 -5.58
C ILE A 280 20.22 8.19 -6.88
N ILE A 281 19.58 8.19 -8.04
CA ILE A 281 20.25 7.88 -9.31
C ILE A 281 21.25 8.95 -9.75
N PRO A 282 20.97 10.28 -9.62
CA PRO A 282 21.98 11.29 -9.89
C PRO A 282 23.23 11.15 -9.02
N SER A 283 23.11 10.74 -7.77
CA SER A 283 24.26 10.51 -6.89
C SER A 283 25.15 9.31 -7.32
N LEU A 284 24.69 8.50 -8.26
CA LEU A 284 25.47 7.44 -8.92
C LEU A 284 26.20 7.91 -10.21
N GLY A 285 26.07 9.20 -10.57
CA GLY A 285 26.73 9.79 -11.73
C GLY A 285 25.85 10.05 -12.95
N LEU A 286 24.54 9.76 -12.90
CA LEU A 286 23.60 10.13 -13.96
C LEU A 286 23.02 11.54 -13.67
N GLU A 287 23.88 12.57 -13.76
CA GLU A 287 23.49 13.95 -13.43
C GLU A 287 22.75 14.67 -14.54
N SER A 288 23.06 14.33 -15.82
CA SER A 288 22.53 15.03 -17.00
C SER A 288 21.05 14.84 -17.23
N GLU A 289 20.49 13.71 -16.78
CA GLU A 289 19.08 13.37 -16.96
C GLU A 289 18.53 12.71 -15.70
N LYS A 290 17.80 13.49 -14.87
CA LYS A 290 17.16 12.95 -13.65
C LYS A 290 15.95 12.09 -14.01
N PRO A 291 15.83 10.87 -13.47
CA PRO A 291 14.63 10.05 -13.67
C PRO A 291 13.39 10.70 -13.05
N SER A 292 12.24 10.54 -13.70
CA SER A 292 10.95 10.97 -13.16
C SER A 292 10.42 9.93 -12.18
N PRO A 293 10.15 10.28 -10.92
CA PRO A 293 9.53 9.36 -9.95
C PRO A 293 8.18 8.82 -10.43
N GLY A 294 7.36 9.65 -11.08
CA GLY A 294 6.06 9.24 -11.62
C GLY A 294 6.21 8.14 -12.69
N ARG A 295 7.11 8.33 -13.67
CA ARG A 295 7.41 7.29 -14.66
C ARG A 295 8.02 6.04 -14.03
N ALA A 296 8.89 6.20 -13.04
CA ALA A 296 9.48 5.08 -12.32
C ALA A 296 8.42 4.24 -11.58
N ILE A 297 7.46 4.90 -10.91
CA ILE A 297 6.32 4.25 -10.26
C ILE A 297 5.48 3.52 -11.30
N MET A 298 5.10 4.17 -12.41
CA MET A 298 4.32 3.55 -13.48
C MET A 298 4.98 2.26 -13.98
N TRP A 299 6.26 2.31 -14.39
CA TRP A 299 6.98 1.14 -14.89
C TRP A 299 7.16 0.06 -13.82
N CYS A 300 7.46 0.45 -12.59
CA CYS A 300 7.55 -0.47 -11.47
C CYS A 300 6.23 -1.21 -11.23
N TYR A 301 5.10 -0.50 -11.26
CA TYR A 301 3.78 -1.12 -11.05
C TYR A 301 3.34 -2.01 -12.21
N ILE A 302 3.72 -1.70 -13.44
CA ILE A 302 3.55 -2.63 -14.59
C ILE A 302 4.34 -3.94 -14.33
N GLY A 303 5.59 -3.82 -13.90
CA GLY A 303 6.40 -4.97 -13.51
C GLY A 303 5.79 -5.75 -12.34
N LEU A 304 5.31 -5.05 -11.30
CA LEU A 304 4.70 -5.64 -10.11
C LEU A 304 3.44 -6.45 -10.45
N ALA A 305 2.61 -5.97 -11.38
CA ALA A 305 1.45 -6.71 -11.86
C ALA A 305 1.84 -8.06 -12.49
N ALA A 306 2.84 -8.05 -13.36
CA ALA A 306 3.35 -9.28 -13.97
C ALA A 306 4.00 -10.21 -12.93
N GLY A 307 4.73 -9.64 -11.97
CA GLY A 307 5.37 -10.35 -10.86
C GLY A 307 4.36 -11.02 -9.92
N ASP A 308 3.27 -10.34 -9.59
CA ASP A 308 2.20 -10.91 -8.74
C ASP A 308 1.55 -12.15 -9.39
N LEU A 309 1.30 -12.10 -10.70
CA LEU A 309 0.83 -13.26 -11.44
C LEU A 309 1.88 -14.40 -11.44
N ALA A 310 3.13 -14.06 -11.75
CA ALA A 310 4.22 -15.02 -11.82
C ALA A 310 4.49 -15.68 -10.45
N SER A 311 4.48 -14.91 -9.36
CA SER A 311 4.70 -15.43 -8.01
C SER A 311 3.59 -16.38 -7.57
N GLY A 312 2.34 -16.06 -7.89
CA GLY A 312 1.19 -16.91 -7.64
C GLY A 312 1.30 -18.23 -8.38
N LEU A 313 1.61 -18.20 -9.69
CA LEU A 313 1.82 -19.40 -10.51
C LEU A 313 3.01 -20.23 -10.04
N LEU A 314 4.14 -19.59 -9.73
CA LEU A 314 5.32 -20.24 -9.20
C LEU A 314 5.03 -20.95 -7.87
N SER A 315 4.27 -20.29 -6.99
CA SER A 315 3.88 -20.86 -5.70
C SER A 315 3.03 -22.13 -5.87
N GLN A 316 2.15 -22.16 -6.87
CA GLN A 316 1.34 -23.34 -7.19
C GLN A 316 2.20 -24.44 -7.82
N TRP A 317 3.07 -24.11 -8.76
CA TRP A 317 3.95 -25.05 -9.44
C TRP A 317 4.94 -25.71 -8.47
N LEU A 318 5.53 -24.94 -7.56
CA LEU A 318 6.44 -25.45 -6.53
C LEU A 318 5.72 -26.19 -5.38
N GLY A 319 4.40 -26.08 -5.28
CA GLY A 319 3.65 -26.59 -4.13
C GLY A 319 4.13 -26.00 -2.80
N SER A 320 4.67 -24.77 -2.80
CA SER A 320 5.27 -24.16 -1.61
C SER A 320 5.22 -22.64 -1.67
N ARG A 321 4.60 -22.04 -0.66
CA ARG A 321 4.59 -20.57 -0.47
C ARG A 321 5.99 -20.05 -0.12
N ARG A 322 6.69 -20.76 0.77
CA ARG A 322 8.02 -20.36 1.24
C ARG A 322 9.06 -20.33 0.13
N ARG A 323 9.08 -21.38 -0.73
CA ARG A 323 10.04 -21.44 -1.86
C ARG A 323 9.78 -20.33 -2.87
N ALA A 324 8.51 -20.01 -3.16
CA ALA A 324 8.16 -18.93 -4.05
C ALA A 324 8.65 -17.57 -3.50
N ILE A 325 8.41 -17.27 -2.22
CA ILE A 325 8.91 -16.05 -1.57
C ILE A 325 10.44 -16.00 -1.59
N ALA A 326 11.12 -17.10 -1.25
CA ALA A 326 12.59 -17.14 -1.26
C ALA A 326 13.15 -16.85 -2.65
N PHE A 327 12.54 -17.39 -3.71
CA PHE A 327 12.91 -17.11 -5.09
C PHE A 327 12.72 -15.63 -5.44
N PHE A 328 11.58 -15.04 -5.08
CA PHE A 328 11.31 -13.62 -5.33
C PHE A 328 12.21 -12.69 -4.51
N HIS A 329 12.62 -13.09 -3.30
CA HIS A 329 13.66 -12.36 -2.54
C HIS A 329 15.00 -12.36 -3.26
N LEU A 330 15.39 -13.49 -3.86
CA LEU A 330 16.62 -13.55 -4.67
C LEU A 330 16.50 -12.62 -5.88
N LEU A 331 15.38 -12.64 -6.60
CA LEU A 331 15.14 -11.72 -7.71
C LEU A 331 15.17 -10.25 -7.23
N THR A 332 14.61 -9.95 -6.07
CA THR A 332 14.63 -8.60 -5.50
C THR A 332 16.06 -8.16 -5.18
N ALA A 333 16.88 -9.05 -4.61
CA ALA A 333 18.30 -8.74 -4.37
C ALA A 333 19.05 -8.46 -5.69
N VAL A 334 18.82 -9.25 -6.73
CA VAL A 334 19.36 -9.00 -8.08
C VAL A 334 18.88 -7.67 -8.63
N ALA A 335 17.59 -7.36 -8.52
CA ALA A 335 17.04 -6.09 -9.00
C ALA A 335 17.64 -4.88 -8.27
N ILE A 336 17.86 -4.97 -6.95
CA ILE A 336 18.54 -3.93 -6.16
C ILE A 336 20.01 -3.79 -6.63
N ALA A 337 20.72 -4.88 -6.86
CA ALA A 337 22.07 -4.84 -7.39
C ALA A 337 22.12 -4.17 -8.78
N LEU A 338 21.19 -4.51 -9.67
CA LEU A 338 21.05 -3.87 -10.99
C LEU A 338 20.67 -2.39 -10.89
N TYR A 339 19.88 -2.00 -9.89
CA TYR A 339 19.53 -0.60 -9.64
C TYR A 339 20.78 0.26 -9.42
N PHE A 340 21.75 -0.22 -8.62
CA PHE A 340 22.97 0.51 -8.32
C PHE A 340 24.07 0.36 -9.39
N THR A 341 24.02 -0.64 -10.27
CA THR A 341 25.09 -0.91 -11.26
C THR A 341 24.70 -0.57 -12.69
N VAL A 342 23.46 -0.85 -13.07
CA VAL A 342 22.94 -0.66 -14.43
C VAL A 342 22.02 0.54 -14.53
N GLY A 343 21.23 0.81 -13.47
CA GLY A 343 20.23 1.88 -13.44
C GLY A 343 20.80 3.28 -13.68
N ALA A 344 22.07 3.52 -13.32
CA ALA A 344 22.74 4.79 -13.54
C ALA A 344 23.37 4.97 -14.92
N ARG A 345 23.28 3.98 -15.83
CA ARG A 345 23.89 4.07 -17.17
C ARG A 345 23.11 4.95 -18.13
N SER A 346 21.81 4.93 -18.07
CA SER A 346 20.91 5.75 -18.88
C SER A 346 19.48 5.72 -18.32
N LEU A 347 18.62 6.67 -18.71
CA LEU A 347 17.19 6.67 -18.32
C LEU A 347 16.46 5.40 -18.80
N GLY A 348 16.78 4.93 -20.03
CA GLY A 348 16.19 3.69 -20.55
C GLY A 348 16.56 2.48 -19.70
N ALA A 349 17.84 2.35 -19.33
CA ALA A 349 18.32 1.29 -18.43
C ALA A 349 17.66 1.40 -17.06
N PHE A 350 17.53 2.61 -16.52
CA PHE A 350 16.86 2.84 -15.24
C PHE A 350 15.40 2.36 -15.24
N TYR A 351 14.60 2.77 -16.25
CA TYR A 351 13.19 2.35 -16.29
C TYR A 351 13.03 0.85 -16.55
N ALA A 352 13.92 0.22 -17.32
CA ALA A 352 13.95 -1.24 -17.46
C ALA A 352 14.25 -1.94 -16.13
N VAL A 353 15.23 -1.43 -15.37
CA VAL A 353 15.55 -1.93 -14.02
C VAL A 353 14.40 -1.67 -13.04
N ALA A 354 13.75 -0.50 -13.09
CA ALA A 354 12.58 -0.20 -12.26
C ALA A 354 11.41 -1.16 -12.56
N THR A 355 11.19 -1.52 -13.85
CA THR A 355 10.20 -2.52 -14.24
C THR A 355 10.55 -3.90 -13.68
N PHE A 356 11.83 -4.29 -13.80
CA PHE A 356 12.29 -5.56 -13.24
C PHE A 356 12.24 -5.59 -11.71
N ALA A 357 12.54 -4.47 -11.05
CA ALA A 357 12.41 -4.35 -9.59
C ALA A 357 10.95 -4.48 -9.14
N GLY A 358 10.01 -3.91 -9.91
CA GLY A 358 8.58 -4.15 -9.74
C GLY A 358 8.24 -5.63 -9.87
N PHE A 359 8.67 -6.28 -10.95
CA PHE A 359 8.44 -7.72 -11.15
C PHE A 359 9.00 -8.54 -9.99
N ALA A 360 10.23 -8.27 -9.58
CA ALA A 360 10.90 -8.98 -8.49
C ALA A 360 10.22 -8.80 -7.12
N THR A 361 9.57 -7.66 -6.89
CA THR A 361 8.78 -7.39 -5.69
C THR A 361 7.30 -7.75 -5.84
N GLY A 362 6.89 -8.29 -7.01
CA GLY A 362 5.52 -8.73 -7.30
C GLY A 362 5.19 -10.06 -6.64
N TYR A 363 5.18 -10.11 -5.33
CA TYR A 363 4.71 -11.25 -4.53
C TYR A 363 3.74 -10.82 -3.43
N TRP A 364 3.10 -9.67 -3.64
CA TRP A 364 2.13 -9.13 -2.69
C TRP A 364 0.93 -10.05 -2.48
N ALA A 365 0.39 -10.64 -3.55
CA ALA A 365 -0.73 -11.57 -3.47
C ALA A 365 -0.36 -12.85 -2.70
N VAL A 366 0.85 -13.40 -2.91
CA VAL A 366 1.36 -14.56 -2.15
C VAL A 366 1.57 -14.20 -0.69
N PHE A 367 2.13 -13.01 -0.41
CA PHE A 367 2.27 -12.49 0.96
C PHE A 367 0.91 -12.38 1.67
N ALA A 368 -0.09 -11.78 1.03
CA ALA A 368 -1.44 -11.63 1.60
C ALA A 368 -2.08 -13.00 1.90
N THR A 369 -1.84 -13.99 1.03
CA THR A 369 -2.26 -15.37 1.24
C THR A 369 -1.56 -15.97 2.47
N ILE A 370 -0.23 -15.82 2.58
CA ILE A 370 0.53 -16.30 3.75
C ILE A 370 0.01 -15.63 5.02
N ALA A 371 -0.24 -14.32 5.02
CA ALA A 371 -0.76 -13.60 6.18
C ALA A 371 -2.10 -14.17 6.69
N ALA A 372 -2.93 -14.67 5.78
CA ALA A 372 -4.18 -15.35 6.13
C ALA A 372 -3.98 -16.81 6.55
N GLU A 373 -3.08 -17.55 5.88
CA GLU A 373 -2.89 -19.00 6.08
C GLU A 373 -2.05 -19.32 7.34
N GLN A 374 -1.20 -18.39 7.80
CA GLN A 374 -0.33 -18.60 8.97
C GLN A 374 -1.09 -18.69 10.30
N PHE A 375 -2.35 -18.21 10.37
CA PHE A 375 -3.09 -18.08 11.62
C PHE A 375 -4.42 -18.81 11.59
N GLY A 376 -4.81 -19.35 12.74
CA GLY A 376 -6.09 -20.03 12.94
C GLY A 376 -7.29 -19.12 12.70
N THR A 377 -8.46 -19.72 12.52
CA THR A 377 -9.71 -19.04 12.14
C THR A 377 -10.05 -17.85 13.04
N ASN A 378 -9.70 -17.94 14.33
CA ASN A 378 -9.97 -16.90 15.34
C ASN A 378 -9.04 -15.67 15.25
N LEU A 379 -7.88 -15.75 14.58
CA LEU A 379 -6.91 -14.66 14.43
C LEU A 379 -6.62 -14.29 12.97
N ARG A 380 -7.06 -15.11 12.02
CA ARG A 380 -6.79 -14.97 10.58
C ARG A 380 -7.19 -13.60 10.03
N ALA A 381 -8.41 -13.16 10.33
CA ALA A 381 -8.90 -11.87 9.84
C ALA A 381 -8.06 -10.71 10.39
N THR A 382 -7.70 -10.77 11.69
CA THR A 382 -6.84 -9.76 12.32
C THR A 382 -5.46 -9.73 11.67
N ALA A 383 -4.83 -10.89 11.47
CA ALA A 383 -3.50 -10.97 10.85
C ALA A 383 -3.52 -10.50 9.38
N ALA A 384 -4.50 -10.96 8.60
CA ALA A 384 -4.65 -10.58 7.19
C ALA A 384 -4.93 -9.07 6.99
N THR A 385 -5.52 -8.39 7.98
CA THR A 385 -5.78 -6.95 7.91
C THR A 385 -4.60 -6.13 8.43
N THR A 386 -3.98 -6.55 9.55
CA THR A 386 -2.94 -5.75 10.21
C THR A 386 -1.57 -5.92 9.55
N ALA A 387 -1.20 -7.13 9.09
CA ALA A 387 0.10 -7.37 8.49
C ALA A 387 0.37 -6.49 7.24
N PRO A 388 -0.55 -6.34 6.27
CA PRO A 388 -0.34 -5.44 5.12
C PRO A 388 -0.11 -3.98 5.52
N ASN A 389 -0.83 -3.47 6.52
CA ASN A 389 -0.68 -2.09 6.96
C ASN A 389 0.65 -1.86 7.68
N ILE A 390 1.12 -2.83 8.48
CA ILE A 390 2.45 -2.77 9.11
C ILE A 390 3.56 -2.87 8.06
N VAL A 391 3.38 -3.71 7.04
CA VAL A 391 4.32 -3.80 5.92
C VAL A 391 4.38 -2.49 5.14
N ARG A 392 3.25 -1.84 4.86
CA ARG A 392 3.23 -0.51 4.24
C ARG A 392 3.93 0.54 5.11
N TRP A 393 3.72 0.50 6.42
CA TRP A 393 4.39 1.38 7.37
C TRP A 393 5.92 1.18 7.37
N SER A 394 6.44 0.04 6.89
CA SER A 394 7.89 -0.14 6.77
C SER A 394 8.55 0.91 5.85
N ALA A 395 7.82 1.53 4.93
CA ALA A 395 8.31 2.66 4.15
C ALA A 395 8.69 3.86 5.05
N ALA A 396 8.03 4.02 6.21
CA ALA A 396 8.37 5.09 7.16
C ALA A 396 9.77 4.93 7.74
N TRP A 397 10.08 3.74 8.27
CA TRP A 397 11.39 3.54 8.89
C TRP A 397 12.51 3.30 7.86
N THR A 398 12.23 2.65 6.71
CA THR A 398 13.25 2.47 5.65
C THR A 398 13.58 3.80 4.98
N GLY A 399 12.56 4.62 4.67
CA GLY A 399 12.76 5.97 4.13
C GLY A 399 13.37 6.93 5.14
N GLY A 400 12.93 6.88 6.40
CA GLY A 400 13.51 7.68 7.49
C GLY A 400 14.98 7.33 7.77
N LEU A 401 15.32 6.03 7.77
CA LEU A 401 16.69 5.57 7.91
C LEU A 401 17.56 6.00 6.71
N TRP A 402 17.03 5.86 5.50
CA TRP A 402 17.72 6.36 4.31
C TRP A 402 17.99 7.87 4.41
N LEU A 403 17.00 8.66 4.77
CA LEU A 403 17.15 10.11 4.93
C LEU A 403 18.21 10.46 5.99
N PHE A 404 18.16 9.80 7.14
CA PHE A 404 19.14 9.99 8.21
C PHE A 404 20.56 9.67 7.77
N LEU A 405 20.76 8.55 7.06
CA LEU A 405 22.05 8.13 6.54
C LEU A 405 22.53 9.00 5.36
N SER A 406 21.63 9.63 4.61
CA SER A 406 21.99 10.55 3.51
C SER A 406 22.58 11.88 4.01
N GLY A 407 22.56 12.17 5.31
CA GLY A 407 23.27 13.31 5.89
C GLY A 407 24.79 13.14 5.81
N PRO A 408 25.37 12.06 6.36
CA PRO A 408 26.81 11.79 6.32
C PRO A 408 27.27 11.02 5.06
N LEU A 409 26.38 10.39 4.32
CA LEU A 409 26.69 9.51 3.17
C LEU A 409 26.02 10.02 1.89
N GLU A 410 26.62 9.69 0.75
CA GLU A 410 25.96 9.87 -0.55
C GLU A 410 24.60 9.13 -0.56
N PRO A 411 23.54 9.70 -1.19
CA PRO A 411 22.20 9.12 -1.16
C PRO A 411 22.13 7.66 -1.65
N TRP A 412 22.95 7.28 -2.64
CA TRP A 412 23.01 5.90 -3.11
C TRP A 412 23.67 4.95 -2.11
N ILE A 413 24.73 5.40 -1.39
CA ILE A 413 25.39 4.60 -0.35
C ILE A 413 24.42 4.37 0.81
N ALA A 414 23.72 5.42 1.24
CA ALA A 414 22.68 5.32 2.25
C ALA A 414 21.60 4.30 1.86
N ALA A 415 21.13 4.33 0.60
CA ALA A 415 20.14 3.39 0.09
C ALA A 415 20.70 1.95 0.03
N ALA A 416 21.96 1.77 -0.36
CA ALA A 416 22.62 0.47 -0.37
C ALA A 416 22.78 -0.11 1.05
N VAL A 417 23.08 0.72 2.05
CA VAL A 417 23.14 0.31 3.47
C VAL A 417 21.76 -0.16 3.94
N VAL A 418 20.69 0.58 3.64
CA VAL A 418 19.33 0.16 3.99
C VAL A 418 18.98 -1.16 3.31
N ALA A 419 19.34 -1.34 2.03
CA ALA A 419 19.15 -2.60 1.32
C ALA A 419 19.88 -3.77 1.98
N ALA A 420 21.15 -3.54 2.41
CA ALA A 420 21.97 -4.52 3.11
C ALA A 420 21.41 -4.92 4.49
N ILE A 421 20.55 -4.10 5.09
CA ILE A 421 19.83 -4.42 6.32
C ILE A 421 18.52 -5.16 5.99
N VAL A 422 17.73 -4.62 5.07
CA VAL A 422 16.38 -5.11 4.76
C VAL A 422 16.40 -6.51 4.14
N MET A 423 17.28 -6.75 3.15
CA MET A 423 17.27 -8.00 2.41
C MET A 423 17.66 -9.23 3.26
N PRO A 424 18.75 -9.23 4.05
CA PRO A 424 19.06 -10.37 4.92
C PRO A 424 17.97 -10.65 5.95
N ILE A 425 17.39 -9.60 6.56
CA ILE A 425 16.31 -9.75 7.53
C ILE A 425 15.10 -10.42 6.87
N ALA A 426 14.70 -9.99 5.68
CA ALA A 426 13.58 -10.57 4.96
C ALA A 426 13.87 -12.03 4.54
N MET A 427 15.07 -12.33 4.05
CA MET A 427 15.49 -13.69 3.69
C MET A 427 15.48 -14.62 4.91
N LEU A 428 15.99 -14.17 6.06
CA LEU A 428 15.96 -14.94 7.30
C LEU A 428 14.52 -15.14 7.81
N ALA A 429 13.65 -14.16 7.63
CA ALA A 429 12.25 -14.26 8.05
C ALA A 429 11.49 -15.38 7.34
N VAL A 430 11.89 -15.80 6.14
CA VAL A 430 11.28 -16.93 5.43
C VAL A 430 11.39 -18.23 6.24
N PHE A 431 12.47 -18.40 7.01
CA PHE A 431 12.66 -19.58 7.87
C PHE A 431 11.75 -19.59 9.10
N GLY A 432 11.21 -18.44 9.50
CA GLY A 432 10.25 -18.32 10.59
C GLY A 432 8.80 -18.66 10.20
N LEU A 433 8.52 -18.80 8.89
CA LEU A 433 7.20 -19.17 8.38
C LEU A 433 6.97 -20.67 8.46
N ARG A 434 5.73 -21.09 8.70
CA ARG A 434 5.28 -22.45 8.43
C ARG A 434 4.91 -22.60 6.96
N GLU A 435 5.20 -23.77 6.34
CA GLU A 435 4.66 -24.02 5.01
C GLU A 435 3.15 -24.17 5.11
N SER A 436 2.42 -23.38 4.33
CA SER A 436 0.96 -23.31 4.39
C SER A 436 0.27 -23.83 3.14
N TYR A 437 1.04 -24.19 2.10
CA TYR A 437 0.47 -24.70 0.85
C TYR A 437 -0.27 -26.02 1.08
N GLY A 438 -1.56 -26.06 0.72
CA GLY A 438 -2.39 -27.27 0.84
C GLY A 438 -2.78 -27.65 2.26
N THR A 439 -2.46 -26.85 3.29
CA THR A 439 -2.85 -27.11 4.67
C THR A 439 -4.32 -26.77 4.92
N SER A 440 -5.00 -27.54 5.78
CA SER A 440 -6.35 -27.21 6.24
C SER A 440 -6.31 -25.89 7.01
N LEU A 441 -7.27 -25.02 6.71
CA LEU A 441 -7.41 -23.75 7.38
C LEU A 441 -8.33 -23.81 8.62
N ASP A 442 -8.92 -24.97 8.89
CA ASP A 442 -9.86 -25.17 10.00
C ASP A 442 -9.12 -25.55 11.29
N PHE A 443 -8.42 -24.58 11.85
CA PHE A 443 -7.81 -24.69 13.18
C PHE A 443 -7.98 -23.40 13.97
N HIS A 444 -8.00 -23.53 15.30
CA HIS A 444 -8.04 -22.40 16.23
C HIS A 444 -6.67 -22.27 16.92
N GLU A 445 -6.23 -21.04 17.07
CA GLU A 445 -5.07 -20.72 17.90
C GLU A 445 -5.51 -20.75 19.38
N LEU A 446 -4.82 -21.53 20.20
CA LEU A 446 -5.03 -21.65 21.65
C LEU A 446 -4.59 -20.40 22.39
#